data_64ae037dbc86bdf324e960d1fe21a3db
#
_entry.id   64ae037dbc86bdf324e960d1fe21a3db
#
_cell.length_a   1.000
_cell.length_b   1.000
_cell.length_c   1.000
_cell.angle_alpha   90.00
_cell.angle_beta   90.00
_cell.angle_gamma   90.00
#
_symmetry.space_group_name_H-M   'P 1'
#
loop_
_entity.id
_entity.type
_entity.pdbx_description
1 polymer ?
#
loop_
_entity_poly.entity_id
_entity_poly.type
_entity_poly.pdbx_seq_one_letter_code
_entity_poly.pdbx_strand_id
1 'polypeptide(L)'
;MSEFVKVILVTGGSSGLGKSICTRLAAAGHVVYGTSRKSNGDTEAGFRMLTMDVTDETSVVQAIRTVVAQEGRIDVVVNNAGLGIQGPAEDIRPELAKTL
;
A
#
# COMPACT_ATOMS: atom_id res chain seq x y z
N MET A 1 13.34 -7.04 -14.83
CA MET A 1 12.45 -5.94 -14.44
C MET A 1 13.19 -4.61 -14.50
N SER A 2 12.51 -3.60 -14.95
CA SER A 2 13.12 -2.29 -15.02
C SER A 2 13.45 -1.75 -13.64
N GLU A 3 14.58 -1.07 -13.50
CA GLU A 3 14.93 -0.47 -12.23
C GLU A 3 14.00 0.68 -11.86
N PHE A 4 13.18 1.15 -12.79
CA PHE A 4 12.22 2.20 -12.50
C PHE A 4 10.90 1.65 -11.95
N VAL A 5 10.70 0.35 -12.04
CA VAL A 5 9.48 -0.26 -11.51
C VAL A 5 9.66 -0.52 -10.03
N LYS A 6 8.75 0.01 -9.24
CA LYS A 6 8.80 -0.15 -7.79
C LYS A 6 7.68 -1.06 -7.33
N VAL A 7 7.90 -1.74 -6.23
CA VAL A 7 6.86 -2.52 -5.56
C VAL A 7 6.35 -1.66 -4.43
N ILE A 8 5.09 -1.29 -4.48
CA ILE A 8 4.51 -0.29 -3.60
C ILE A 8 3.31 -0.85 -2.85
N LEU A 9 3.30 -0.66 -1.54
CA LEU A 9 2.17 -1.05 -0.71
C LEU A 9 1.48 0.22 -0.24
N VAL A 10 0.18 0.34 -0.49
CA VAL A 10 -0.59 1.52 -0.10
C VAL A 10 -1.65 1.09 0.90
N THR A 11 -1.60 1.58 2.11
CA THR A 11 -2.62 1.24 3.09
C THR A 11 -3.89 2.03 2.80
N GLY A 12 -5.03 1.39 3.00
CA GLY A 12 -6.31 2.06 2.76
C GLY A 12 -6.57 2.28 1.28
N GLY A 13 -6.29 1.28 0.45
CA GLY A 13 -6.39 1.42 -0.99
C GLY A 13 -7.77 1.21 -1.59
N SER A 14 -8.78 0.95 -0.77
CA SER A 14 -10.08 0.55 -1.31
C SER A 14 -10.97 1.70 -1.74
N SER A 15 -10.72 2.89 -1.30
CA SER A 15 -11.59 4.01 -1.66
C SER A 15 -10.86 5.34 -1.48
N GLY A 16 -11.46 6.38 -1.99
CA GLY A 16 -10.97 7.74 -1.80
C GLY A 16 -9.56 7.95 -2.30
N LEU A 17 -8.79 8.63 -1.51
CA LEU A 17 -7.44 8.99 -1.89
C LEU A 17 -6.56 7.77 -2.10
N GLY A 18 -6.72 6.75 -1.25
CA GLY A 18 -5.92 5.55 -1.37
C GLY A 18 -6.11 4.86 -2.71
N LYS A 19 -7.36 4.75 -3.14
CA LYS A 19 -7.65 4.13 -4.43
C LYS A 19 -7.07 4.97 -5.57
N SER A 20 -7.17 6.28 -5.47
CA SER A 20 -6.62 7.17 -6.48
C SER A 20 -5.11 7.01 -6.58
N ILE A 21 -4.43 6.92 -5.45
CA ILE A 21 -2.99 6.72 -5.42
C ILE A 21 -2.63 5.40 -6.07
N CYS A 22 -3.32 4.32 -5.69
CA CYS A 22 -3.04 3.00 -6.27
C CYS A 22 -3.23 2.99 -7.77
N THR A 23 -4.31 3.58 -8.23
CA THR A 23 -4.63 3.62 -9.65
C THR A 23 -3.56 4.36 -10.44
N ARG A 24 -3.14 5.50 -9.92
CA ARG A 24 -2.12 6.30 -10.60
C ARG A 24 -0.78 5.62 -10.63
N LEU A 25 -0.38 5.00 -9.53
CA LEU A 25 0.90 4.33 -9.48
C LEU A 25 0.91 3.10 -10.38
N ALA A 26 -0.20 2.37 -10.43
CA ALA A 26 -0.31 1.22 -11.31
C ALA A 26 -0.26 1.66 -12.76
N ALA A 27 -0.92 2.76 -13.10
CA ALA A 27 -0.90 3.28 -14.46
C ALA A 27 0.49 3.73 -14.88
N ALA A 28 1.31 4.11 -13.91
CA ALA A 28 2.69 4.49 -14.20
C ALA A 28 3.62 3.29 -14.35
N GLY A 29 3.08 2.08 -14.21
CA GLY A 29 3.88 0.87 -14.45
C GLY A 29 4.43 0.21 -13.21
N HIS A 30 4.09 0.70 -12.03
CA HIS A 30 4.58 0.09 -10.79
C HIS A 30 3.72 -1.10 -10.38
N VAL A 31 4.30 -1.96 -9.56
CA VAL A 31 3.57 -3.07 -8.96
C VAL A 31 2.96 -2.55 -7.67
N VAL A 32 1.64 -2.50 -7.60
CA VAL A 32 0.95 -1.85 -6.50
C VAL A 32 0.02 -2.80 -5.78
N TYR A 33 0.12 -2.80 -4.45
CA TYR A 33 -0.80 -3.52 -3.58
C TYR A 33 -1.48 -2.50 -2.69
N GLY A 34 -2.81 -2.50 -2.71
CA GLY A 34 -3.58 -1.70 -1.77
C GLY A 34 -4.09 -2.60 -0.66
N THR A 35 -4.40 -2.03 0.48
CA THR A 35 -4.94 -2.82 1.58
C THR A 35 -6.24 -2.26 2.08
N SER A 36 -7.07 -3.13 2.63
CA SER A 36 -8.26 -2.72 3.36
C SER A 36 -8.61 -3.82 4.34
N ARG A 37 -9.44 -3.51 5.30
CA ARG A 37 -9.81 -4.51 6.30
C ARG A 37 -10.70 -5.59 5.72
N LYS A 38 -11.35 -5.35 4.61
CA LYS A 38 -12.31 -6.28 4.03
C LYS A 38 -12.02 -6.62 2.59
N SER A 39 -10.76 -6.71 2.23
CA SER A 39 -10.42 -7.03 0.86
C SER A 39 -10.64 -8.50 0.58
N ASN A 40 -11.00 -8.80 -0.65
CA ASN A 40 -11.10 -10.18 -1.11
C ASN A 40 -9.86 -10.60 -1.88
N GLY A 41 -8.85 -9.77 -1.95
CA GLY A 41 -7.67 -10.08 -2.73
C GLY A 41 -7.85 -9.81 -4.21
N ASP A 42 -8.92 -9.14 -4.58
CA ASP A 42 -9.20 -8.87 -5.99
C ASP A 42 -8.23 -7.86 -6.56
N THR A 43 -8.08 -7.92 -7.87
CA THR A 43 -7.35 -6.92 -8.61
C THR A 43 -8.33 -5.84 -9.02
N GLU A 44 -7.94 -4.59 -8.83
CA GLU A 44 -8.81 -3.50 -9.15
C GLU A 44 -8.01 -2.40 -9.82
N ALA A 45 -8.45 -1.95 -10.98
CA ALA A 45 -7.79 -0.86 -11.71
C ALA A 45 -6.27 -1.07 -11.88
N GLY A 46 -5.87 -2.33 -12.05
CA GLY A 46 -4.46 -2.62 -12.29
C GLY A 46 -3.62 -2.82 -11.05
N PHE A 47 -4.22 -2.75 -9.88
CA PHE A 47 -3.49 -3.05 -8.65
C PHE A 47 -4.24 -4.13 -7.86
N ARG A 48 -3.52 -4.78 -6.95
CA ARG A 48 -4.08 -5.90 -6.20
C ARG A 48 -4.42 -5.46 -4.78
N MET A 49 -5.52 -5.99 -4.25
CA MET A 49 -5.94 -5.66 -2.90
C MET A 49 -5.58 -6.79 -1.94
N LEU A 50 -5.15 -6.42 -0.76
CA LEU A 50 -4.88 -7.36 0.33
C LEU A 50 -5.67 -6.96 1.55
N THR A 51 -6.00 -7.95 2.36
CA THR A 51 -6.65 -7.68 3.65
C THR A 51 -5.58 -7.29 4.66
N MET A 52 -5.77 -6.17 5.31
CA MET A 52 -4.85 -5.74 6.36
C MET A 52 -5.56 -4.76 7.28
N ASP A 53 -5.42 -4.99 8.58
CA ASP A 53 -5.91 -4.07 9.59
C ASP A 53 -4.68 -3.36 10.16
N VAL A 54 -4.57 -2.07 9.92
CA VAL A 54 -3.38 -1.31 10.33
C VAL A 54 -3.22 -1.23 11.85
N THR A 55 -4.28 -1.53 12.60
CA THR A 55 -4.20 -1.53 14.06
C THR A 55 -3.79 -2.89 14.62
N ASP A 56 -3.64 -3.88 13.79
CA ASP A 56 -3.28 -5.23 14.21
C ASP A 56 -1.90 -5.56 13.65
N GLU A 57 -0.92 -5.59 14.50
CA GLU A 57 0.46 -5.80 14.09
C GLU A 57 0.65 -7.11 13.33
N THR A 58 0.00 -8.16 13.76
CA THR A 58 0.10 -9.45 13.06
C THR A 58 -0.42 -9.34 11.64
N SER A 59 -1.53 -8.63 11.47
CA SER A 59 -2.11 -8.42 10.15
C SER A 59 -1.15 -7.66 9.24
N VAL A 60 -0.50 -6.64 9.78
CA VAL A 60 0.45 -5.84 9.02
C VAL A 60 1.64 -6.70 8.58
N VAL A 61 2.17 -7.50 9.49
CA VAL A 61 3.31 -8.36 9.19
C VAL A 61 2.94 -9.36 8.11
N GLN A 62 1.74 -9.94 8.19
CA GLN A 62 1.33 -10.91 7.20
C GLN A 62 1.15 -10.29 5.82
N ALA A 63 0.60 -9.09 5.76
CA ALA A 63 0.45 -8.41 4.48
C ALA A 63 1.82 -8.13 3.85
N ILE A 64 2.75 -7.66 4.64
CA ILE A 64 4.11 -7.39 4.15
C ILE A 64 4.75 -8.68 3.66
N ARG A 65 4.61 -9.75 4.41
CA ARG A 65 5.18 -11.03 4.00
C ARG A 65 4.58 -11.53 2.70
N THR A 66 3.28 -11.31 2.51
CA THR A 66 2.62 -11.73 1.28
C THR A 66 3.23 -11.01 0.08
N VAL A 67 3.42 -9.70 0.19
CA VAL A 67 4.00 -8.93 -0.90
C VAL A 67 5.44 -9.37 -1.17
N VAL A 68 6.21 -9.54 -0.12
CA VAL A 68 7.61 -9.94 -0.29
C VAL A 68 7.69 -11.35 -0.89
N ALA A 69 6.79 -12.24 -0.50
CA ALA A 69 6.79 -13.59 -1.06
C ALA A 69 6.48 -13.57 -2.55
N GLN A 70 5.63 -12.67 -2.98
CA GLN A 70 5.24 -12.61 -4.39
C GLN A 70 6.18 -11.78 -5.24
N GLU A 71 6.72 -10.71 -4.68
CA GLU A 71 7.50 -9.77 -5.48
C GLU A 71 8.98 -9.75 -5.12
N GLY A 72 9.35 -10.34 -4.02
CA GLY A 72 10.73 -10.36 -3.57
C GLY A 72 11.16 -9.15 -2.78
N ARG A 73 10.34 -8.12 -2.72
CA ARG A 73 10.73 -6.88 -2.04
C ARG A 73 9.53 -5.95 -1.88
N ILE A 74 9.70 -4.94 -1.08
CA ILE A 74 8.81 -3.78 -1.05
C ILE A 74 9.72 -2.56 -1.11
N ASP A 75 9.50 -1.69 -2.07
CA ASP A 75 10.32 -0.51 -2.23
C ASP A 75 9.75 0.71 -1.52
N VAL A 76 8.43 0.82 -1.48
CA VAL A 76 7.77 1.99 -0.93
C VAL A 76 6.51 1.57 -0.18
N VAL A 77 6.28 2.18 0.98
CA VAL A 77 5.03 2.01 1.68
C VAL A 77 4.38 3.39 1.79
N VAL A 78 3.15 3.50 1.29
CA VAL A 78 2.39 4.73 1.41
C VAL A 78 1.38 4.52 2.52
N ASN A 79 1.54 5.23 3.61
CA ASN A 79 0.71 5.02 4.78
C ASN A 79 -0.53 5.90 4.74
N ASN A 80 -1.39 5.61 3.80
CA ASN A 80 -2.57 6.41 3.55
C ASN A 80 -3.67 6.21 4.59
N ALA A 81 -3.78 5.01 5.13
CA ALA A 81 -4.85 4.73 6.09
C ALA A 81 -4.76 5.62 7.32
N GLY A 82 -3.58 6.05 7.67
CA GLY A 82 -3.41 6.92 8.81
C GLY A 82 -3.65 8.37 8.53
N LEU A 83 -3.87 8.72 7.29
CA LEU A 83 -4.09 10.11 6.97
C LEU A 83 -5.46 10.58 7.36
N GLY A 84 -6.38 9.74 7.36
CA GLY A 84 -7.68 10.06 7.64
C GLY A 84 -7.92 11.41 8.02
N ILE A 85 -8.65 11.57 8.80
CA ILE A 85 -9.22 12.58 9.22
C ILE A 85 -8.49 13.71 9.57
N GLN A 86 -7.65 13.67 10.35
CA GLN A 86 -6.99 14.79 10.70
C GLN A 86 -5.70 14.72 10.29
N GLY A 87 -5.45 13.91 9.55
CA GLY A 87 -4.21 13.75 9.25
C GLY A 87 -3.47 14.84 8.93
N PRO A 88 -2.91 15.47 9.72
CA PRO A 88 -1.98 16.40 9.25
C PRO A 88 -1.03 15.62 8.48
N ALA A 89 -1.12 15.74 7.23
CA ALA A 89 -0.29 15.00 6.34
C ALA A 89 1.16 15.15 6.66
N GLU A 90 1.50 16.23 7.27
CA GLU A 90 2.89 16.43 7.61
C GLU A 90 3.37 15.45 8.64
N ASP A 91 2.47 14.79 9.32
CA ASP A 91 2.89 13.78 10.26
C ASP A 91 3.28 12.50 9.57
N ILE A 92 2.92 12.37 8.32
CA ILE A 92 3.30 11.22 7.54
C ILE A 92 4.53 11.63 6.77
N ARG A 93 5.60 11.70 7.47
CA ARG A 93 6.78 12.20 6.85
C ARG A 93 7.58 11.16 6.14
N PRO A 94 8.49 11.58 5.31
CA PRO A 94 9.35 10.65 4.61
C PRO A 94 10.07 9.69 5.54
N GLU A 95 10.45 10.16 6.70
CA GLU A 95 11.15 9.26 7.58
C GLU A 95 10.24 8.16 8.09
N LEU A 96 8.95 8.41 8.19
CA LEU A 96 8.04 7.37 8.59
C LEU A 96 7.97 6.31 7.52
N ALA A 97 7.88 6.72 6.30
CA ALA A 97 7.88 5.77 5.19
C ALA A 97 9.19 5.02 5.13
N LYS A 98 10.28 5.67 5.42
CA LYS A 98 11.56 5.01 5.34
C LYS A 98 11.75 3.98 6.42
N THR A 99 11.11 4.16 7.54
CA THR A 99 11.27 3.22 8.61
C THR A 99 10.53 1.94 8.33
N LEU A 100 9.62 2.00 7.47
CA LEU A 100 8.86 0.83 7.13
C LEU A 100 9.59 0.00 6.12
#